data_f67586439cec9156f4ae10a57b50888c
#
_entry.id   f67586439cec9156f4ae10a57b50888c
#
_cell.length_a   1.000
_cell.length_b   1.000
_cell.length_c   1.000
_cell.angle_alpha   90.00
_cell.angle_beta   90.00
_cell.angle_gamma   90.00
#
_symmetry.space_group_name_H-M   'P 1'
#
loop_
_entity.id
_entity.type
_entity.pdbx_description
1 polymer ?
#
loop_
_entity_poly.entity_id
_entity_poly.type
_entity_poly.pdbx_seq_one_letter_code
_entity_poly.pdbx_strand_id
1 'polypeptide(L)'
;MRAVPGGATRSGRAALEAEQLAKLRSLLKAIVPANAFYTAKLRNCGEIRTLEDFRRLVPFTTKTELIDDQEAHPPYGSNLSFPLEHYNRFSQTSGTSAVPLRWLDTPESWEWMLGNWETIYHAAGAVAGDRVFFAFSFGPFLGFWTSFEAAAKLGLLCIPGGGLSSEARMRAIVETSATILCCTPTYALRLGQLGTAGSQLHTIIVAGEPGGSIPNTRAQIEKLWPGARVFDHHGMTEVGPASYECAERPGTLCVIEASYLAEIVDPITGQPVSNGQDGELVLTTLGRTGSPLLRYRTGDLVKKAFVNDTLAFEGGILGRIDDMVIVRGVNLYPTAVEQIIREQAEIAEYRVALGKSGVMDEIAITIEPADGCAAPAALAAKLESALRGAFGLRIPVSLAVPGALPRFEMKARRWVRL
;
A
#
# COMPACT_ATOMS: atom_id res chain seq x y z
N MET A 1 22.87 -12.66 -14.05
CA MET A 1 22.42 -11.26 -13.93
C MET A 1 21.62 -10.89 -15.17
N ARG A 2 20.30 -10.96 -15.13
CA ARG A 2 19.48 -10.29 -16.16
C ARG A 2 19.26 -8.87 -15.64
N ALA A 3 19.64 -7.88 -16.45
CA ALA A 3 19.47 -6.48 -16.13
C ALA A 3 18.00 -6.18 -15.82
N VAL A 4 17.72 -5.55 -14.69
CA VAL A 4 16.48 -4.84 -14.46
C VAL A 4 16.36 -3.84 -15.62
N PRO A 5 15.20 -3.68 -16.30
CA PRO A 5 15.07 -2.73 -17.39
C PRO A 5 15.38 -1.33 -16.85
N GLY A 6 16.57 -0.86 -17.11
CA GLY A 6 17.01 0.50 -16.76
C GLY A 6 16.20 1.51 -17.55
N GLY A 7 16.03 2.67 -16.95
CA GLY A 7 15.24 3.82 -17.37
C GLY A 7 15.05 4.05 -18.85
N ALA A 8 13.79 4.24 -19.20
CA ALA A 8 13.37 4.53 -20.57
C ALA A 8 13.94 5.88 -21.05
N THR A 9 14.72 5.83 -22.09
CA THR A 9 15.02 7.02 -22.92
C THR A 9 13.70 7.56 -23.53
N ARG A 10 13.66 8.77 -24.09
CA ARG A 10 12.48 9.32 -24.80
C ARG A 10 11.86 8.31 -25.78
N SER A 11 12.67 7.49 -26.43
CA SER A 11 12.24 6.36 -27.28
C SER A 11 11.56 5.27 -26.46
N GLY A 12 12.01 5.00 -25.22
CA GLY A 12 11.40 4.03 -24.31
C GLY A 12 10.05 4.46 -23.77
N ARG A 13 9.85 5.75 -23.47
CA ARG A 13 8.54 6.27 -23.00
C ARG A 13 7.46 6.14 -24.06
N ALA A 14 7.75 6.51 -25.30
CA ALA A 14 6.82 6.37 -26.42
C ALA A 14 6.45 4.89 -26.70
N ALA A 15 7.43 3.98 -26.60
CA ALA A 15 7.19 2.56 -26.75
C ALA A 15 6.30 2.00 -25.61
N LEU A 16 6.53 2.40 -24.37
CA LEU A 16 5.70 2.06 -23.22
C LEU A 16 4.26 2.55 -23.38
N GLU A 17 4.06 3.79 -23.79
CA GLU A 17 2.73 4.37 -24.02
C GLU A 17 2.00 3.67 -25.17
N ALA A 18 2.70 3.27 -26.22
CA ALA A 18 2.12 2.46 -27.30
C ALA A 18 1.70 1.06 -26.80
N GLU A 19 2.52 0.42 -25.97
CA GLU A 19 2.18 -0.87 -25.35
C GLU A 19 0.98 -0.73 -24.41
N GLN A 20 0.96 0.28 -23.54
CA GLN A 20 -0.17 0.56 -22.65
C GLN A 20 -1.46 0.80 -23.44
N LEU A 21 -1.41 1.57 -24.53
CA LEU A 21 -2.57 1.80 -25.39
C LEU A 21 -3.05 0.52 -26.05
N ALA A 22 -2.16 -0.35 -26.52
CA ALA A 22 -2.51 -1.64 -27.09
C ALA A 22 -3.19 -2.56 -26.05
N LYS A 23 -2.64 -2.66 -24.85
CA LYS A 23 -3.24 -3.41 -23.73
C LYS A 23 -4.59 -2.84 -23.31
N LEU A 24 -4.72 -1.52 -23.19
CA LEU A 24 -5.98 -0.85 -22.89
C LEU A 24 -7.06 -1.16 -23.92
N ARG A 25 -6.74 -1.09 -25.22
CA ARG A 25 -7.70 -1.42 -26.28
C ARG A 25 -8.13 -2.89 -26.22
N SER A 26 -7.19 -3.80 -25.96
CA SER A 26 -7.49 -5.21 -25.75
C SER A 26 -8.40 -5.44 -24.54
N LEU A 27 -8.14 -4.77 -23.43
CA LEU A 27 -8.97 -4.81 -22.24
C LEU A 27 -10.39 -4.29 -22.54
N LEU A 28 -10.52 -3.11 -23.13
CA LEU A 28 -11.83 -2.52 -23.47
C LEU A 28 -12.63 -3.44 -24.40
N LYS A 29 -11.99 -4.06 -25.39
CA LYS A 29 -12.63 -5.03 -26.28
C LYS A 29 -13.09 -6.30 -25.55
N ALA A 30 -12.33 -6.75 -24.55
CA ALA A 30 -12.67 -7.94 -23.77
C ALA A 30 -13.85 -7.70 -22.82
N ILE A 31 -13.91 -6.50 -22.20
CA ILE A 31 -14.91 -6.20 -21.17
C ILE A 31 -16.23 -5.64 -21.71
N VAL A 32 -16.24 -5.05 -22.90
CA VAL A 32 -17.47 -4.51 -23.52
C VAL A 32 -17.89 -5.39 -24.70
N PRO A 33 -19.11 -5.96 -24.70
CA PRO A 33 -20.23 -5.77 -23.77
C PRO A 33 -20.29 -6.76 -22.59
N ALA A 34 -19.29 -7.61 -22.38
CA ALA A 34 -19.38 -8.73 -21.45
C ALA A 34 -19.54 -8.29 -19.97
N ASN A 35 -18.86 -7.22 -19.56
CA ASN A 35 -18.91 -6.68 -18.22
C ASN A 35 -20.05 -5.65 -18.10
N ALA A 36 -21.11 -5.98 -17.35
CA ALA A 36 -22.31 -5.13 -17.29
C ALA A 36 -22.03 -3.76 -16.63
N PHE A 37 -21.19 -3.71 -15.58
CA PHE A 37 -20.79 -2.48 -14.90
C PHE A 37 -20.12 -1.50 -15.89
N TYR A 38 -19.09 -1.95 -16.60
CA TYR A 38 -18.38 -1.08 -17.55
C TYR A 38 -19.14 -0.85 -18.85
N THR A 39 -19.97 -1.78 -19.30
CA THR A 39 -20.87 -1.54 -20.45
C THR A 39 -21.83 -0.39 -20.17
N ALA A 40 -22.40 -0.34 -18.97
CA ALA A 40 -23.24 0.78 -18.55
C ALA A 40 -22.44 2.08 -18.42
N LYS A 41 -21.29 2.04 -17.75
CA LYS A 41 -20.44 3.20 -17.49
C LYS A 41 -19.86 3.84 -18.75
N LEU A 42 -19.52 3.03 -19.76
CA LEU A 42 -18.87 3.46 -21.00
C LEU A 42 -19.87 3.77 -22.13
N ARG A 43 -21.16 3.59 -21.92
CA ARG A 43 -22.21 3.72 -22.97
C ARG A 43 -22.11 5.01 -23.77
N ASN A 44 -21.75 6.12 -23.13
CA ASN A 44 -21.67 7.44 -23.75
C ASN A 44 -20.23 7.89 -24.03
N CYS A 45 -19.24 7.00 -23.82
CA CYS A 45 -17.86 7.32 -24.13
C CYS A 45 -17.64 7.24 -25.64
N GLY A 46 -17.01 8.26 -26.21
CA GLY A 46 -16.60 8.28 -27.61
C GLY A 46 -15.48 7.27 -27.89
N GLU A 47 -15.03 7.22 -29.15
CA GLU A 47 -13.93 6.34 -29.54
C GLU A 47 -12.61 6.70 -28.84
N ILE A 48 -11.95 5.71 -28.25
CA ILE A 48 -10.69 5.86 -27.55
C ILE A 48 -9.55 5.49 -28.50
N ARG A 49 -8.92 6.52 -29.08
CA ARG A 49 -7.80 6.37 -30.03
C ARG A 49 -6.44 6.55 -29.38
N THR A 50 -6.38 7.31 -28.29
CA THR A 50 -5.15 7.66 -27.57
C THR A 50 -5.33 7.47 -26.07
N LEU A 51 -4.23 7.45 -25.30
CA LEU A 51 -4.29 7.48 -23.84
C LEU A 51 -4.91 8.79 -23.34
N GLU A 52 -4.77 9.89 -24.09
CA GLU A 52 -5.40 11.18 -23.74
C GLU A 52 -6.93 11.11 -23.93
N ASP A 53 -7.42 10.49 -25.02
CA ASP A 53 -8.87 10.24 -25.18
C ASP A 53 -9.40 9.43 -24.00
N PHE A 54 -8.67 8.39 -23.58
CA PHE A 54 -9.06 7.58 -22.43
C PHE A 54 -9.19 8.42 -21.16
N ARG A 55 -8.19 9.23 -20.84
CA ARG A 55 -8.22 10.10 -19.65
C ARG A 55 -9.35 11.13 -19.70
N ARG A 56 -9.66 11.64 -20.87
CA ARG A 56 -10.69 12.67 -21.07
C ARG A 56 -12.12 12.11 -21.11
N LEU A 57 -12.31 10.93 -21.74
CA LEU A 57 -13.63 10.40 -22.04
C LEU A 57 -14.13 9.39 -21.01
N VAL A 58 -13.23 8.59 -20.42
CA VAL A 58 -13.64 7.58 -19.45
C VAL A 58 -13.78 8.19 -18.08
N PRO A 59 -14.94 8.08 -17.43
CA PRO A 59 -15.12 8.60 -16.07
C PRO A 59 -14.34 7.79 -15.05
N PHE A 60 -14.00 8.43 -13.93
CA PHE A 60 -13.40 7.74 -12.79
C PHE A 60 -14.31 6.64 -12.25
N THR A 61 -13.72 5.58 -11.73
CA THR A 61 -14.41 4.57 -10.93
C THR A 61 -14.07 4.81 -9.47
N THR A 62 -15.09 4.80 -8.61
CA THR A 62 -14.92 5.02 -7.17
C THR A 62 -15.26 3.77 -6.37
N LYS A 63 -14.76 3.71 -5.14
CA LYS A 63 -15.08 2.62 -4.21
C LYS A 63 -16.58 2.57 -3.89
N THR A 64 -17.21 3.74 -3.76
CA THR A 64 -18.66 3.84 -3.50
C THR A 64 -19.46 3.21 -4.63
N GLU A 65 -19.15 3.51 -5.90
CA GLU A 65 -19.84 2.88 -7.03
C GLU A 65 -19.73 1.34 -7.02
N LEU A 66 -18.58 0.81 -6.60
CA LEU A 66 -18.40 -0.65 -6.49
C LEU A 66 -19.17 -1.26 -5.32
N ILE A 67 -19.30 -0.55 -4.21
CA ILE A 67 -20.14 -0.95 -3.07
C ILE A 67 -21.60 -0.96 -3.49
N ASP A 68 -22.09 0.12 -4.07
CA ASP A 68 -23.46 0.26 -4.54
C ASP A 68 -23.81 -0.82 -5.59
N ASP A 69 -22.87 -1.13 -6.49
CA ASP A 69 -23.03 -2.21 -7.47
C ASP A 69 -23.12 -3.58 -6.80
N GLN A 70 -22.28 -3.87 -5.79
CA GLN A 70 -22.34 -5.15 -5.07
C GLN A 70 -23.58 -5.28 -4.21
N GLU A 71 -24.13 -4.21 -3.68
CA GLU A 71 -25.41 -4.19 -2.97
C GLU A 71 -26.60 -4.40 -3.92
N ALA A 72 -26.54 -3.82 -5.11
CA ALA A 72 -27.56 -3.97 -6.13
C ALA A 72 -27.54 -5.35 -6.82
N HIS A 73 -26.36 -5.97 -6.92
CA HIS A 73 -26.15 -7.25 -7.62
C HIS A 73 -25.40 -8.26 -6.71
N PRO A 74 -25.99 -8.71 -5.60
CA PRO A 74 -25.31 -9.63 -4.68
C PRO A 74 -25.11 -11.02 -5.33
N PRO A 75 -24.05 -11.78 -4.93
CA PRO A 75 -23.13 -11.45 -3.87
C PRO A 75 -21.84 -10.72 -4.33
N TYR A 76 -21.58 -10.57 -5.64
CA TYR A 76 -20.29 -10.15 -6.16
C TYR A 76 -20.31 -8.86 -7.01
N GLY A 77 -21.49 -8.28 -7.22
CA GLY A 77 -21.66 -7.14 -8.14
C GLY A 77 -21.74 -7.54 -9.61
N SER A 78 -21.81 -6.55 -10.47
CA SER A 78 -21.86 -6.72 -11.94
C SER A 78 -20.52 -6.46 -12.63
N ASN A 79 -19.46 -6.12 -11.86
CA ASN A 79 -18.10 -5.94 -12.41
C ASN A 79 -17.42 -7.29 -12.66
N LEU A 80 -18.06 -8.17 -13.39
CA LEU A 80 -17.57 -9.48 -13.82
C LEU A 80 -17.62 -9.58 -15.33
N SER A 81 -16.50 -9.96 -15.98
CA SER A 81 -16.38 -10.03 -17.43
C SER A 81 -16.68 -11.43 -18.01
N PHE A 82 -16.75 -12.44 -17.16
CA PHE A 82 -16.97 -13.84 -17.54
C PHE A 82 -18.05 -14.47 -16.68
N PRO A 83 -18.63 -15.62 -17.10
CA PRO A 83 -19.47 -16.44 -16.25
C PRO A 83 -18.74 -16.90 -14.98
N LEU A 84 -19.48 -17.11 -13.88
CA LEU A 84 -18.90 -17.32 -12.55
C LEU A 84 -17.97 -18.56 -12.47
N GLU A 85 -18.21 -19.58 -13.28
CA GLU A 85 -17.38 -20.78 -13.39
C GLU A 85 -15.95 -20.53 -13.89
N HIS A 86 -15.66 -19.37 -14.45
CA HIS A 86 -14.31 -18.98 -14.87
C HIS A 86 -13.48 -18.39 -13.73
N TYR A 87 -14.11 -18.08 -12.58
CA TYR A 87 -13.42 -17.52 -11.43
C TYR A 87 -13.08 -18.60 -10.43
N ASN A 88 -11.85 -18.62 -9.98
CA ASN A 88 -11.38 -19.60 -8.99
C ASN A 88 -10.64 -18.99 -7.80
N ARG A 89 -10.59 -17.67 -7.72
CA ARG A 89 -10.01 -16.94 -6.59
C ARG A 89 -11.02 -15.95 -6.03
N PHE A 90 -11.14 -15.95 -4.71
CA PHE A 90 -11.93 -15.00 -3.95
C PHE A 90 -11.04 -14.19 -3.03
N SER A 91 -11.24 -12.88 -3.01
CA SER A 91 -10.62 -11.97 -2.06
C SER A 91 -11.64 -10.96 -1.55
N GLN A 92 -11.35 -10.35 -0.42
CA GLN A 92 -12.13 -9.22 0.07
C GLN A 92 -11.24 -8.16 0.71
N THR A 93 -11.71 -6.92 0.71
CA THR A 93 -11.00 -5.84 1.40
C THR A 93 -11.07 -6.02 2.91
N SER A 94 -10.08 -5.53 3.65
CA SER A 94 -10.01 -5.66 5.13
C SER A 94 -11.07 -4.86 5.89
N GLY A 95 -11.93 -4.09 5.19
CA GLY A 95 -13.11 -3.43 5.74
C GLY A 95 -12.84 -2.46 6.89
N THR A 96 -12.13 -1.36 6.63
CA THR A 96 -12.18 -0.17 7.50
C THR A 96 -13.51 0.56 7.33
N SER A 97 -14.21 0.38 6.20
CA SER A 97 -15.60 0.74 5.94
C SER A 97 -16.52 -0.44 6.27
N ALA A 98 -17.75 -0.18 6.68
CA ALA A 98 -18.70 -1.18 7.23
C ALA A 98 -18.98 -2.40 6.33
N VAL A 99 -18.76 -2.30 5.01
CA VAL A 99 -19.00 -3.39 4.06
C VAL A 99 -17.72 -3.70 3.28
N PRO A 100 -17.11 -4.90 3.46
CA PRO A 100 -15.96 -5.32 2.65
C PRO A 100 -16.37 -5.53 1.20
N LEU A 101 -15.61 -4.98 0.24
CA LEU A 101 -15.73 -5.32 -1.17
C LEU A 101 -15.22 -6.74 -1.41
N ARG A 102 -16.00 -7.52 -2.13
CA ARG A 102 -15.65 -8.87 -2.59
C ARG A 102 -15.06 -8.81 -3.98
N TRP A 103 -14.05 -9.60 -4.21
CA TRP A 103 -13.32 -9.59 -5.48
C TRP A 103 -13.12 -11.01 -5.98
N LEU A 104 -13.39 -11.22 -7.26
CA LEU A 104 -13.18 -12.50 -7.92
C LEU A 104 -12.11 -12.36 -9.01
N ASP A 105 -11.26 -13.36 -9.12
CA ASP A 105 -10.22 -13.41 -10.14
C ASP A 105 -10.27 -14.73 -10.92
N THR A 106 -10.07 -14.61 -12.25
CA THR A 106 -9.84 -15.75 -13.12
C THR A 106 -8.38 -16.20 -13.02
N PRO A 107 -8.02 -17.42 -13.49
CA PRO A 107 -6.62 -17.86 -13.54
C PRO A 107 -5.70 -16.87 -14.25
N GLU A 108 -6.15 -16.26 -15.35
CA GLU A 108 -5.35 -15.30 -16.15
C GLU A 108 -5.13 -13.99 -15.38
N SER A 109 -6.19 -13.46 -14.71
CA SER A 109 -6.07 -12.27 -13.86
C SER A 109 -5.14 -12.52 -12.68
N TRP A 110 -5.19 -13.73 -12.11
CA TRP A 110 -4.31 -14.13 -11.01
C TRP A 110 -2.86 -14.22 -11.48
N GLU A 111 -2.60 -14.89 -12.60
CA GLU A 111 -1.27 -15.02 -13.19
C GLU A 111 -0.65 -13.66 -13.53
N TRP A 112 -1.45 -12.72 -14.03
CA TRP A 112 -1.02 -11.35 -14.25
C TRP A 112 -0.56 -10.67 -12.96
N MET A 113 -1.25 -10.89 -11.83
CA MET A 113 -0.82 -10.36 -10.54
C MET A 113 0.46 -11.03 -10.01
N LEU A 114 0.62 -12.36 -10.25
CA LEU A 114 1.87 -13.04 -9.92
C LEU A 114 3.05 -12.45 -10.69
N GLY A 115 2.89 -12.12 -11.98
CA GLY A 115 3.92 -11.43 -12.77
C GLY A 115 4.31 -10.05 -12.20
N ASN A 116 3.37 -9.33 -11.62
CA ASN A 116 3.68 -8.08 -10.93
C ASN A 116 4.48 -8.33 -9.64
N TRP A 117 4.15 -9.37 -8.88
CA TRP A 117 4.94 -9.78 -7.73
C TRP A 117 6.34 -10.28 -8.10
N GLU A 118 6.51 -10.97 -9.24
CA GLU A 118 7.83 -11.34 -9.77
C GLU A 118 8.70 -10.08 -9.96
N THR A 119 8.11 -9.00 -10.51
CA THR A 119 8.79 -7.70 -10.64
C THR A 119 9.23 -7.15 -9.27
N ILE A 120 8.36 -7.22 -8.25
CA ILE A 120 8.65 -6.78 -6.89
C ILE A 120 9.80 -7.61 -6.28
N TYR A 121 9.76 -8.95 -6.37
CA TYR A 121 10.82 -9.82 -5.85
C TYR A 121 12.16 -9.57 -6.51
N HIS A 122 12.19 -9.42 -7.85
CA HIS A 122 13.42 -9.11 -8.56
C HIS A 122 13.98 -7.73 -8.16
N ALA A 123 13.14 -6.71 -8.02
CA ALA A 123 13.56 -5.39 -7.55
C ALA A 123 14.04 -5.44 -6.08
N ALA A 124 13.43 -6.27 -5.24
CA ALA A 124 13.87 -6.53 -3.87
C ALA A 124 15.19 -7.31 -3.79
N GLY A 125 15.71 -7.80 -4.92
CA GLY A 125 16.97 -8.54 -5.00
C GLY A 125 16.84 -10.02 -4.63
N ALA A 126 15.64 -10.59 -4.71
CA ALA A 126 15.43 -12.01 -4.47
C ALA A 126 16.17 -12.86 -5.53
N VAL A 127 16.84 -13.91 -5.09
CA VAL A 127 17.62 -14.82 -5.92
C VAL A 127 17.30 -16.28 -5.62
N ALA A 128 17.67 -17.17 -6.52
CA ALA A 128 17.51 -18.61 -6.29
C ALA A 128 18.21 -19.05 -4.99
N GLY A 129 17.51 -19.83 -4.18
CA GLY A 129 17.96 -20.26 -2.86
C GLY A 129 17.48 -19.40 -1.70
N ASP A 130 16.82 -18.27 -1.97
CA ASP A 130 16.18 -17.50 -0.92
C ASP A 130 15.01 -18.25 -0.27
N ARG A 131 14.83 -17.97 1.00
CA ARG A 131 13.81 -18.53 1.88
C ARG A 131 12.94 -17.40 2.41
N VAL A 132 11.71 -17.34 1.93
CA VAL A 132 10.78 -16.26 2.23
C VAL A 132 9.87 -16.65 3.38
N PHE A 133 9.94 -15.93 4.49
CA PHE A 133 9.05 -16.09 5.62
C PHE A 133 7.85 -15.13 5.51
N PHE A 134 6.66 -15.68 5.54
CA PHE A 134 5.41 -14.90 5.44
C PHE A 134 4.78 -14.73 6.82
N ALA A 135 5.03 -13.59 7.46
CA ALA A 135 4.62 -13.32 8.84
C ALA A 135 3.18 -12.76 8.92
N PHE A 136 2.24 -13.41 8.25
CA PHE A 136 0.82 -13.04 8.29
C PHE A 136 -0.10 -14.25 8.21
N SER A 137 -1.37 -14.07 8.63
CA SER A 137 -2.39 -15.10 8.51
C SER A 137 -3.01 -15.05 7.12
N PHE A 138 -3.06 -16.21 6.46
CA PHE A 138 -3.69 -16.36 5.15
C PHE A 138 -5.21 -16.36 5.31
N GLY A 139 -5.81 -15.18 5.23
CA GLY A 139 -7.25 -14.98 5.15
C GLY A 139 -7.67 -14.68 3.71
N PRO A 140 -8.88 -14.14 3.49
CA PRO A 140 -9.36 -13.77 2.16
C PRO A 140 -8.71 -12.46 1.66
N PHE A 141 -7.40 -12.29 1.87
CA PHE A 141 -6.65 -11.09 1.55
C PHE A 141 -5.70 -11.35 0.40
N LEU A 142 -5.95 -10.70 -0.73
CA LEU A 142 -5.26 -10.92 -2.00
C LEU A 142 -3.72 -10.84 -1.89
N GLY A 143 -3.20 -9.80 -1.21
CA GLY A 143 -1.77 -9.54 -1.16
C GLY A 143 -0.94 -10.67 -0.57
N PHE A 144 -1.50 -11.41 0.39
CA PHE A 144 -0.81 -12.51 1.06
C PHE A 144 -0.65 -13.73 0.14
N TRP A 145 -1.71 -14.09 -0.56
CA TRP A 145 -1.71 -15.22 -1.48
C TRP A 145 -0.89 -14.96 -2.73
N THR A 146 -1.03 -13.78 -3.33
CA THR A 146 -0.28 -13.44 -4.55
C THR A 146 1.22 -13.34 -4.28
N SER A 147 1.64 -12.83 -3.13
CA SER A 147 3.04 -12.81 -2.70
C SER A 147 3.60 -14.22 -2.55
N PHE A 148 2.86 -15.09 -1.84
CA PHE A 148 3.27 -16.48 -1.59
C PHE A 148 3.37 -17.29 -2.88
N GLU A 149 2.33 -17.26 -3.72
CA GLU A 149 2.29 -18.02 -4.96
C GLU A 149 3.35 -17.53 -5.98
N ALA A 150 3.61 -16.22 -6.05
CA ALA A 150 4.68 -15.68 -6.88
C ALA A 150 6.08 -16.11 -6.42
N ALA A 151 6.33 -16.10 -5.10
CA ALA A 151 7.59 -16.60 -4.56
C ALA A 151 7.79 -18.09 -4.89
N ALA A 152 6.75 -18.92 -4.72
CA ALA A 152 6.81 -20.33 -5.09
C ALA A 152 7.06 -20.54 -6.59
N LYS A 153 6.43 -19.74 -7.44
CA LYS A 153 6.62 -19.75 -8.90
C LYS A 153 8.04 -19.35 -9.30
N LEU A 154 8.68 -18.45 -8.56
CA LEU A 154 10.09 -18.09 -8.74
C LEU A 154 11.06 -19.16 -8.22
N GLY A 155 10.57 -20.24 -7.61
CA GLY A 155 11.39 -21.30 -7.04
C GLY A 155 12.02 -20.94 -5.70
N LEU A 156 11.50 -19.94 -5.00
CA LEU A 156 11.92 -19.58 -3.66
C LEU A 156 11.28 -20.52 -2.63
N LEU A 157 11.97 -20.81 -1.53
CA LEU A 157 11.40 -21.62 -0.46
C LEU A 157 10.42 -20.77 0.37
N CYS A 158 9.13 -21.11 0.30
CA CYS A 158 8.08 -20.39 0.98
C CYS A 158 7.80 -20.98 2.37
N ILE A 159 7.92 -20.16 3.42
CA ILE A 159 7.72 -20.55 4.81
C ILE A 159 6.52 -19.81 5.37
N PRO A 160 5.33 -20.47 5.51
CA PRO A 160 4.13 -19.81 6.01
C PRO A 160 4.20 -19.65 7.53
N GLY A 161 4.06 -18.41 8.02
CA GLY A 161 4.02 -18.09 9.45
C GLY A 161 2.60 -17.87 10.00
N GLY A 162 1.56 -18.24 9.22
CA GLY A 162 0.16 -18.06 9.65
C GLY A 162 -0.19 -18.89 10.89
N GLY A 163 -0.97 -18.29 11.80
CA GLY A 163 -1.41 -18.97 13.03
C GLY A 163 -0.36 -19.08 14.14
N LEU A 164 0.92 -18.71 13.88
CA LEU A 164 1.97 -18.73 14.89
C LEU A 164 1.93 -17.44 15.74
N SER A 165 2.30 -17.54 17.03
CA SER A 165 2.56 -16.36 17.85
C SER A 165 3.81 -15.61 17.38
N SER A 166 4.00 -14.36 17.80
CA SER A 166 5.15 -13.56 17.41
C SER A 166 6.48 -14.22 17.82
N GLU A 167 6.54 -14.83 19.01
CA GLU A 167 7.70 -15.56 19.51
C GLU A 167 7.96 -16.84 18.69
N ALA A 168 6.89 -17.56 18.30
CA ALA A 168 7.02 -18.75 17.45
C ALA A 168 7.48 -18.38 16.04
N ARG A 169 7.01 -17.26 15.48
CA ARG A 169 7.49 -16.72 14.19
C ARG A 169 8.97 -16.37 14.26
N MET A 170 9.41 -15.69 15.32
CA MET A 170 10.84 -15.36 15.50
C MET A 170 11.71 -16.63 15.55
N ARG A 171 11.31 -17.62 16.35
CA ARG A 171 12.04 -18.91 16.36
C ARG A 171 12.08 -19.55 14.96
N ALA A 172 10.95 -19.60 14.27
CA ALA A 172 10.88 -20.19 12.94
C ALA A 172 11.75 -19.44 11.92
N ILE A 173 11.81 -18.09 11.94
CA ILE A 173 12.70 -17.28 11.08
C ILE A 173 14.16 -17.72 11.27
N VAL A 174 14.60 -17.90 12.51
CA VAL A 174 15.97 -18.31 12.81
C VAL A 174 16.22 -19.80 12.46
N GLU A 175 15.34 -20.71 12.90
CA GLU A 175 15.48 -22.15 12.69
C GLU A 175 15.44 -22.55 11.21
N THR A 176 14.63 -21.86 10.40
CA THR A 176 14.55 -22.10 8.95
C THR A 176 15.58 -21.30 8.16
N SER A 177 16.40 -20.50 8.86
CA SER A 177 17.39 -19.61 8.23
C SER A 177 16.73 -18.73 7.13
N ALA A 178 15.56 -18.18 7.39
CA ALA A 178 14.87 -17.32 6.44
C ALA A 178 15.76 -16.15 6.00
N THR A 179 15.71 -15.79 4.72
CA THR A 179 16.54 -14.74 4.12
C THR A 179 15.72 -13.51 3.71
N ILE A 180 14.43 -13.69 3.47
CA ILE A 180 13.48 -12.62 3.15
C ILE A 180 12.30 -12.72 4.11
N LEU A 181 11.86 -11.59 4.67
CA LEU A 181 10.66 -11.47 5.49
C LEU A 181 9.60 -10.65 4.74
N CYS A 182 8.37 -11.17 4.63
CA CYS A 182 7.21 -10.41 4.16
C CYS A 182 6.26 -10.13 5.32
N CYS A 183 6.02 -8.84 5.62
CA CYS A 183 5.14 -8.43 6.73
C CYS A 183 4.68 -6.97 6.57
N THR A 184 3.93 -6.43 7.55
CA THR A 184 3.69 -4.98 7.63
C THR A 184 4.85 -4.27 8.33
N PRO A 185 5.08 -2.95 8.10
CA PRO A 185 6.10 -2.18 8.80
C PRO A 185 5.98 -2.27 10.33
N THR A 186 4.76 -2.10 10.85
CA THR A 186 4.49 -2.24 12.30
C THR A 186 4.90 -3.61 12.83
N TYR A 187 4.63 -4.66 12.05
CA TYR A 187 4.95 -6.02 12.48
C TYR A 187 6.45 -6.33 12.38
N ALA A 188 7.15 -5.75 11.41
CA ALA A 188 8.62 -5.82 11.35
C ALA A 188 9.28 -5.21 12.61
N LEU A 189 8.78 -4.05 13.07
CA LEU A 189 9.20 -3.43 14.34
C LEU A 189 8.92 -4.37 15.53
N ARG A 190 7.70 -4.91 15.60
CA ARG A 190 7.27 -5.79 16.71
C ARG A 190 8.13 -7.06 16.79
N LEU A 191 8.36 -7.73 15.69
CA LEU A 191 9.20 -8.93 15.66
C LEU A 191 10.65 -8.58 16.03
N GLY A 192 11.19 -7.49 15.49
CA GLY A 192 12.55 -7.04 15.78
C GLY A 192 12.79 -6.74 17.27
N GLN A 193 11.77 -6.25 18.00
CA GLN A 193 11.82 -6.02 19.44
C GLN A 193 11.93 -7.30 20.28
N LEU A 194 11.55 -8.47 19.73
CA LEU A 194 11.69 -9.76 20.42
C LEU A 194 13.12 -10.30 20.36
N GLY A 195 14.01 -9.65 19.62
CA GLY A 195 15.40 -10.05 19.44
C GLY A 195 15.64 -10.82 18.14
N THR A 196 16.64 -10.40 17.40
CA THR A 196 16.94 -10.89 16.03
C THR A 196 18.25 -11.67 15.96
N ALA A 197 18.81 -12.07 17.11
CA ALA A 197 20.04 -12.85 17.17
C ALA A 197 19.92 -14.15 16.39
N GLY A 198 20.87 -14.40 15.48
CA GLY A 198 20.89 -15.59 14.61
C GLY A 198 20.04 -15.46 13.35
N SER A 199 19.32 -14.35 13.15
CA SER A 199 18.60 -14.10 11.89
C SER A 199 19.55 -13.95 10.72
N GLN A 200 19.18 -14.51 9.56
CA GLN A 200 19.89 -14.39 8.29
C GLN A 200 19.14 -13.53 7.27
N LEU A 201 18.18 -12.76 7.73
CA LEU A 201 17.42 -11.86 6.84
C LEU A 201 18.35 -10.81 6.21
N HIS A 202 18.28 -10.67 4.91
CA HIS A 202 18.91 -9.58 4.17
C HIS A 202 17.91 -8.61 3.54
N THR A 203 16.63 -9.01 3.44
CA THR A 203 15.57 -8.15 2.89
C THR A 203 14.27 -8.33 3.69
N ILE A 204 13.62 -7.21 4.00
CA ILE A 204 12.31 -7.17 4.64
C ILE A 204 11.36 -6.44 3.69
N ILE A 205 10.50 -7.18 3.00
CA ILE A 205 9.48 -6.63 2.10
C ILE A 205 8.28 -6.23 2.94
N VAL A 206 7.96 -4.95 2.95
CA VAL A 206 6.86 -4.40 3.75
C VAL A 206 5.76 -3.83 2.88
N ALA A 207 4.51 -4.00 3.33
CA ALA A 207 3.33 -3.44 2.68
C ALA A 207 2.12 -3.41 3.61
N GLY A 208 1.01 -2.87 3.09
CA GLY A 208 -0.31 -2.95 3.73
C GLY A 208 -0.64 -1.76 4.63
N GLU A 209 0.34 -0.99 5.03
CA GLU A 209 0.24 0.28 5.75
C GLU A 209 1.44 1.17 5.41
N PRO A 210 1.39 2.49 5.61
CA PRO A 210 2.55 3.35 5.48
C PRO A 210 3.66 2.97 6.47
N GLY A 211 4.91 3.14 6.05
CA GLY A 211 6.05 2.85 6.96
C GLY A 211 7.36 2.54 6.22
N GLY A 212 7.32 1.69 5.19
CA GLY A 212 8.53 1.31 4.45
C GLY A 212 9.23 2.49 3.77
N SER A 213 8.47 3.44 3.29
CA SER A 213 8.98 4.67 2.68
C SER A 213 9.14 5.83 3.67
N ILE A 214 8.70 5.68 4.93
CA ILE A 214 8.92 6.69 5.99
C ILE A 214 10.33 6.52 6.56
N PRO A 215 11.23 7.53 6.42
CA PRO A 215 12.65 7.37 6.74
C PRO A 215 12.92 6.87 8.17
N ASN A 216 12.22 7.41 9.14
CA ASN A 216 12.44 7.03 10.55
C ASN A 216 11.91 5.63 10.87
N THR A 217 10.77 5.22 10.32
CA THR A 217 10.25 3.85 10.48
C THR A 217 11.20 2.84 9.85
N ARG A 218 11.67 3.13 8.63
CA ARG A 218 12.68 2.33 7.94
C ARG A 218 13.95 2.16 8.78
N ALA A 219 14.52 3.28 9.24
CA ALA A 219 15.74 3.27 10.04
C ALA A 219 15.56 2.48 11.36
N GLN A 220 14.41 2.56 12.00
CA GLN A 220 14.10 1.77 13.19
C GLN A 220 14.02 0.28 12.89
N ILE A 221 13.37 -0.11 11.78
CA ILE A 221 13.31 -1.52 11.35
C ILE A 221 14.73 -2.03 11.08
N GLU A 222 15.52 -1.33 10.25
CA GLU A 222 16.88 -1.74 9.87
C GLU A 222 17.82 -1.79 11.08
N LYS A 223 17.63 -0.92 12.07
CA LYS A 223 18.36 -0.98 13.35
C LYS A 223 18.04 -2.24 14.16
N LEU A 224 16.77 -2.66 14.17
CA LEU A 224 16.33 -3.86 14.87
C LEU A 224 16.73 -5.15 14.14
N TRP A 225 16.94 -5.09 12.83
CA TRP A 225 17.30 -6.20 11.95
C TRP A 225 18.67 -5.98 11.29
N PRO A 226 19.79 -6.07 12.04
CA PRO A 226 21.12 -5.80 11.50
C PRO A 226 21.43 -6.69 10.28
N GLY A 227 21.84 -6.06 9.18
CA GLY A 227 22.14 -6.73 7.92
C GLY A 227 20.95 -6.86 6.96
N ALA A 228 19.74 -6.61 7.41
CA ALA A 228 18.57 -6.57 6.53
C ALA A 228 18.27 -5.14 6.08
N ARG A 229 17.84 -4.99 4.81
CA ARG A 229 17.28 -3.73 4.28
C ARG A 229 15.77 -3.82 4.18
N VAL A 230 15.09 -2.74 4.44
CA VAL A 230 13.66 -2.60 4.16
C VAL A 230 13.45 -2.38 2.66
N PHE A 231 12.43 -3.02 2.11
CA PHE A 231 11.97 -2.83 0.74
C PHE A 231 10.46 -2.61 0.77
N ASP A 232 10.02 -1.47 0.28
CA ASP A 232 8.61 -1.08 0.31
C ASP A 232 7.91 -1.37 -1.01
N HIS A 233 6.63 -1.71 -0.95
CA HIS A 233 5.79 -1.78 -2.12
C HIS A 233 4.35 -1.42 -1.78
N HIS A 234 3.58 -1.01 -2.80
CA HIS A 234 2.17 -0.71 -2.67
C HIS A 234 1.31 -1.61 -3.53
N GLY A 235 0.20 -2.03 -2.95
CA GLY A 235 -0.87 -2.77 -3.60
C GLY A 235 -2.12 -2.79 -2.73
N MET A 236 -3.25 -3.10 -3.33
CA MET A 236 -4.54 -3.23 -2.65
C MET A 236 -5.38 -4.33 -3.30
N THR A 237 -6.38 -4.82 -2.59
CA THR A 237 -7.26 -5.90 -3.09
C THR A 237 -7.89 -5.54 -4.44
N GLU A 238 -8.30 -4.29 -4.60
CA GLU A 238 -9.01 -3.79 -5.78
C GLU A 238 -8.13 -3.80 -7.05
N VAL A 239 -6.86 -3.48 -6.94
CA VAL A 239 -5.97 -3.34 -8.12
C VAL A 239 -4.86 -4.40 -8.20
N GLY A 240 -4.54 -5.09 -7.10
CA GLY A 240 -3.38 -5.96 -7.00
C GLY A 240 -2.08 -5.21 -6.67
N PRO A 241 -0.89 -5.84 -6.80
CA PRO A 241 0.41 -5.22 -6.55
C PRO A 241 0.76 -4.24 -7.67
N ALA A 242 0.91 -2.94 -7.34
CA ALA A 242 0.96 -1.85 -8.32
C ALA A 242 2.29 -1.11 -8.41
N SER A 243 3.11 -1.16 -7.36
CA SER A 243 4.39 -0.44 -7.33
C SER A 243 5.43 -1.18 -6.50
N TYR A 244 6.69 -0.78 -6.65
CA TYR A 244 7.83 -1.33 -5.96
C TYR A 244 8.86 -0.24 -5.68
N GLU A 245 9.68 -0.42 -4.66
CA GLU A 245 10.72 0.55 -4.32
C GLU A 245 11.76 0.68 -5.42
N CYS A 246 12.05 1.91 -5.82
CA CYS A 246 13.08 2.21 -6.81
C CYS A 246 14.47 1.93 -6.21
N ALA A 247 15.29 1.08 -6.85
CA ALA A 247 16.61 0.70 -6.35
C ALA A 247 17.54 1.91 -6.17
N GLU A 248 17.47 2.89 -7.08
CA GLU A 248 18.29 4.09 -7.08
C GLU A 248 17.80 5.17 -6.10
N ARG A 249 16.56 5.04 -5.60
CA ARG A 249 15.91 6.03 -4.73
C ARG A 249 15.09 5.36 -3.62
N PRO A 250 15.74 4.83 -2.58
CA PRO A 250 15.04 4.25 -1.43
C PRO A 250 13.98 5.21 -0.85
N GLY A 251 12.82 4.66 -0.49
CA GLY A 251 11.68 5.46 -0.04
C GLY A 251 10.87 6.11 -1.18
N THR A 252 11.16 5.76 -2.43
CA THR A 252 10.37 6.16 -3.61
C THR A 252 9.83 4.92 -4.29
N LEU A 253 8.53 4.87 -4.59
CA LEU A 253 7.89 3.73 -5.21
C LEU A 253 7.72 3.97 -6.71
N CYS A 254 8.32 3.14 -7.54
CA CYS A 254 8.13 3.09 -8.99
C CYS A 254 6.86 2.32 -9.35
N VAL A 255 6.05 2.84 -10.25
CA VAL A 255 4.85 2.15 -10.77
C VAL A 255 5.27 1.00 -11.69
N ILE A 256 4.56 -0.13 -11.63
CA ILE A 256 4.68 -1.22 -12.61
C ILE A 256 3.95 -0.80 -13.89
N GLU A 257 4.49 0.17 -14.62
CA GLU A 257 3.82 0.81 -15.76
C GLU A 257 3.52 -0.13 -16.92
N ALA A 258 4.20 -1.28 -17.01
CA ALA A 258 3.86 -2.34 -17.97
C ALA A 258 2.49 -2.98 -17.68
N SER A 259 2.02 -2.91 -16.44
CA SER A 259 0.77 -3.52 -15.97
C SER A 259 -0.31 -2.51 -15.64
N TYR A 260 0.05 -1.26 -15.39
CA TYR A 260 -0.88 -0.22 -14.95
C TYR A 260 -0.75 1.05 -15.79
N LEU A 261 -1.89 1.63 -16.14
CA LEU A 261 -1.95 3.04 -16.50
C LEU A 261 -2.26 3.82 -15.22
N ALA A 262 -1.29 4.60 -14.76
CA ALA A 262 -1.41 5.39 -13.54
C ALA A 262 -1.56 6.87 -13.87
N GLU A 263 -2.43 7.55 -13.11
CA GLU A 263 -2.63 9.00 -13.13
C GLU A 263 -2.47 9.52 -11.71
N ILE A 264 -1.94 10.72 -11.56
CA ILE A 264 -1.93 11.42 -10.26
C ILE A 264 -2.68 12.72 -10.47
N VAL A 265 -3.81 12.85 -9.78
CA VAL A 265 -4.77 13.92 -10.02
C VAL A 265 -5.05 14.72 -8.74
N ASP A 266 -5.40 15.98 -8.91
CA ASP A 266 -5.96 16.76 -7.80
C ASP A 266 -7.28 16.12 -7.34
N PRO A 267 -7.44 15.82 -6.05
CA PRO A 267 -8.59 15.04 -5.56
C PRO A 267 -9.94 15.78 -5.70
N ILE A 268 -9.92 17.11 -5.84
CA ILE A 268 -11.13 17.92 -5.96
C ILE A 268 -11.50 18.11 -7.43
N THR A 269 -10.54 18.53 -8.25
CA THR A 269 -10.80 18.88 -9.65
C THR A 269 -10.69 17.70 -10.61
N GLY A 270 -10.00 16.60 -10.20
CA GLY A 270 -9.70 15.46 -11.05
C GLY A 270 -8.69 15.75 -12.15
N GLN A 271 -8.05 16.93 -12.15
CA GLN A 271 -7.06 17.32 -13.15
C GLN A 271 -5.67 16.77 -12.79
N PRO A 272 -4.84 16.42 -13.78
CA PRO A 272 -3.49 15.95 -13.52
C PRO A 272 -2.65 16.99 -12.76
N VAL A 273 -1.90 16.53 -11.74
CA VAL A 273 -0.97 17.39 -11.00
C VAL A 273 0.40 17.46 -11.68
N SER A 274 1.14 18.53 -11.41
CA SER A 274 2.52 18.71 -11.88
C SER A 274 3.49 17.80 -11.12
N ASN A 275 4.69 17.57 -11.70
CA ASN A 275 5.75 16.87 -11.00
C ASN A 275 6.14 17.60 -9.69
N GLY A 276 6.36 16.83 -8.62
CA GLY A 276 6.66 17.35 -7.27
C GLY A 276 5.42 17.77 -6.46
N GLN A 277 4.22 17.69 -7.02
CA GLN A 277 2.98 17.98 -6.31
C GLN A 277 2.32 16.71 -5.79
N ASP A 278 1.58 16.88 -4.69
CA ASP A 278 0.74 15.83 -4.13
C ASP A 278 -0.55 15.71 -4.92
N GLY A 279 -1.06 14.49 -5.02
CA GLY A 279 -2.33 14.20 -5.69
C GLY A 279 -2.83 12.79 -5.37
N GLU A 280 -4.06 12.51 -5.77
CA GLU A 280 -4.66 11.19 -5.64
C GLU A 280 -4.15 10.25 -6.72
N LEU A 281 -3.75 9.07 -6.30
CA LEU A 281 -3.40 7.99 -7.22
C LEU A 281 -4.67 7.40 -7.85
N VAL A 282 -4.68 7.35 -9.19
CA VAL A 282 -5.72 6.71 -9.98
C VAL A 282 -5.08 5.61 -10.83
N LEU A 283 -5.65 4.40 -10.79
CA LEU A 283 -5.09 3.24 -11.46
C LEU A 283 -6.08 2.60 -12.44
N THR A 284 -5.56 2.17 -13.59
CA THR A 284 -6.24 1.27 -14.53
C THR A 284 -5.45 -0.03 -14.61
N THR A 285 -6.11 -1.17 -14.38
CA THR A 285 -5.50 -2.50 -14.42
C THR A 285 -5.49 -3.03 -15.86
N LEU A 286 -4.34 -3.08 -16.52
CA LEU A 286 -4.26 -3.41 -17.96
C LEU A 286 -4.36 -4.92 -18.27
N GLY A 287 -4.30 -5.79 -17.27
CA GLY A 287 -4.33 -7.25 -17.46
C GLY A 287 -5.30 -8.00 -16.54
N ARG A 288 -5.97 -7.33 -15.59
CA ARG A 288 -6.98 -7.95 -14.74
C ARG A 288 -8.34 -7.94 -15.42
N THR A 289 -8.51 -8.83 -16.41
CA THR A 289 -9.69 -8.83 -17.28
C THR A 289 -10.95 -9.37 -16.61
N GLY A 290 -10.82 -10.25 -15.60
CA GLY A 290 -11.96 -10.86 -14.92
C GLY A 290 -12.81 -9.85 -14.16
N SER A 291 -12.18 -9.06 -13.32
CA SER A 291 -12.79 -7.97 -12.53
C SER A 291 -11.95 -6.70 -12.72
N PRO A 292 -12.05 -6.03 -13.88
CA PRO A 292 -11.18 -4.92 -14.25
C PRO A 292 -11.48 -3.66 -13.46
N LEU A 293 -10.51 -2.76 -13.43
CA LEU A 293 -10.71 -1.38 -12.98
C LEU A 293 -10.16 -0.39 -13.99
N LEU A 294 -11.01 0.54 -14.41
CA LEU A 294 -10.67 1.66 -15.28
C LEU A 294 -10.72 2.96 -14.47
N ARG A 295 -9.62 3.70 -14.48
CA ARG A 295 -9.48 4.99 -13.78
C ARG A 295 -10.00 4.96 -12.33
N TYR A 296 -9.60 3.92 -11.60
CA TYR A 296 -10.03 3.73 -10.22
C TYR A 296 -9.35 4.71 -9.29
N ARG A 297 -10.13 5.51 -8.59
CA ARG A 297 -9.67 6.41 -7.53
C ARG A 297 -9.33 5.58 -6.30
N THR A 298 -8.03 5.43 -6.03
CA THR A 298 -7.56 4.56 -4.94
C THR A 298 -7.83 5.16 -3.55
N GLY A 299 -7.97 6.47 -3.48
CA GLY A 299 -8.00 7.23 -2.25
C GLY A 299 -6.61 7.42 -1.62
N ASP A 300 -5.54 6.93 -2.24
CA ASP A 300 -4.18 7.11 -1.76
C ASP A 300 -3.61 8.44 -2.24
N LEU A 301 -3.09 9.22 -1.30
CA LEU A 301 -2.34 10.45 -1.57
C LEU A 301 -0.88 10.11 -1.84
N VAL A 302 -0.34 10.61 -2.93
CA VAL A 302 1.05 10.37 -3.35
C VAL A 302 1.68 11.66 -3.88
N LYS A 303 3.00 11.79 -3.78
CA LYS A 303 3.74 12.89 -4.39
C LYS A 303 4.33 12.44 -5.72
N LYS A 304 3.90 13.09 -6.80
CA LYS A 304 4.31 12.76 -8.16
C LYS A 304 5.80 12.99 -8.38
N ALA A 305 6.47 11.96 -8.86
CA ALA A 305 7.89 12.02 -9.23
C ALA A 305 8.16 11.15 -10.46
N PHE A 306 9.38 11.23 -10.97
CA PHE A 306 9.89 10.31 -11.99
C PHE A 306 11.28 9.84 -11.59
N VAL A 307 11.55 8.57 -11.80
CA VAL A 307 12.86 7.94 -11.65
C VAL A 307 13.19 7.25 -12.97
N ASN A 308 14.24 7.68 -13.66
CA ASN A 308 14.61 7.16 -14.98
C ASN A 308 13.42 7.06 -15.97
N ASP A 309 12.64 8.14 -16.08
CA ASP A 309 11.40 8.28 -16.86
C ASP A 309 10.24 7.36 -16.43
N THR A 310 10.38 6.54 -15.37
CA THR A 310 9.30 5.76 -14.77
C THR A 310 8.52 6.65 -13.80
N LEU A 311 7.19 6.63 -13.89
CA LEU A 311 6.33 7.32 -12.92
C LEU A 311 6.54 6.72 -11.53
N ALA A 312 6.72 7.59 -10.55
CA ALA A 312 7.06 7.19 -9.19
C ALA A 312 6.36 8.06 -8.15
N PHE A 313 6.36 7.60 -6.90
CA PHE A 313 5.79 8.27 -5.74
C PHE A 313 6.90 8.56 -4.73
N GLU A 314 7.34 9.82 -4.64
CA GLU A 314 8.34 10.24 -3.65
C GLU A 314 7.75 10.14 -2.24
N GLY A 315 8.44 9.44 -1.34
CA GLY A 315 7.93 9.16 0.01
C GLY A 315 6.89 8.05 0.09
N GLY A 316 6.62 7.34 -1.03
CA GLY A 316 5.64 6.25 -1.09
C GLY A 316 4.20 6.75 -0.99
N ILE A 317 3.36 6.02 -0.24
CA ILE A 317 1.99 6.44 0.05
C ILE A 317 2.01 7.41 1.23
N LEU A 318 1.67 8.67 0.96
CA LEU A 318 1.69 9.74 1.96
C LEU A 318 0.51 9.66 2.94
N GLY A 319 -0.56 9.01 2.54
CA GLY A 319 -1.76 8.82 3.36
C GLY A 319 -2.96 8.44 2.53
N ARG A 320 -4.10 8.37 3.20
CA ARG A 320 -5.37 8.19 2.51
C ARG A 320 -6.17 9.48 2.57
N ILE A 321 -6.84 9.81 1.46
CA ILE A 321 -7.68 11.02 1.37
C ILE A 321 -8.89 10.88 2.31
N ASP A 322 -9.44 9.67 2.44
CA ASP A 322 -10.56 9.36 3.31
C ASP A 322 -10.18 9.26 4.80
N ASP A 323 -8.90 9.13 5.13
CA ASP A 323 -8.40 9.15 6.51
C ASP A 323 -8.04 10.58 6.99
N MET A 324 -8.08 11.57 6.10
CA MET A 324 -7.83 12.96 6.48
C MET A 324 -8.85 13.44 7.49
N VAL A 325 -8.37 14.02 8.59
CA VAL A 325 -9.20 14.67 9.59
C VAL A 325 -9.01 16.17 9.57
N ILE A 326 -10.12 16.90 9.63
CA ILE A 326 -10.08 18.36 9.71
C ILE A 326 -10.22 18.74 11.18
N VAL A 327 -9.15 19.24 11.78
CA VAL A 327 -9.16 19.72 13.17
C VAL A 327 -8.99 21.22 13.19
N ARG A 328 -10.00 21.95 13.65
CA ARG A 328 -10.01 23.43 13.71
C ARG A 328 -9.60 24.10 12.38
N GLY A 329 -10.05 23.54 11.24
CA GLY A 329 -9.74 24.06 9.91
C GLY A 329 -8.37 23.63 9.33
N VAL A 330 -7.61 22.79 10.04
CA VAL A 330 -6.35 22.24 9.56
C VAL A 330 -6.56 20.80 9.08
N ASN A 331 -6.13 20.50 7.86
CA ASN A 331 -6.15 19.15 7.30
C ASN A 331 -4.97 18.34 7.89
N LEU A 332 -5.29 17.28 8.63
CA LEU A 332 -4.32 16.38 9.22
C LEU A 332 -4.41 15.01 8.57
N TYR A 333 -3.30 14.55 8.03
CA TYR A 333 -3.16 13.18 7.56
C TYR A 333 -2.49 12.33 8.66
N PRO A 334 -3.02 11.15 9.01
CA PRO A 334 -2.45 10.27 10.01
C PRO A 334 -0.95 9.99 9.80
N THR A 335 -0.53 9.80 8.57
CA THR A 335 0.87 9.55 8.20
C THR A 335 1.80 10.73 8.51
N ALA A 336 1.35 11.97 8.28
CA ALA A 336 2.14 13.15 8.59
C ALA A 336 2.33 13.33 10.11
N VAL A 337 1.29 13.01 10.89
CA VAL A 337 1.39 12.99 12.37
C VAL A 337 2.31 11.86 12.82
N GLU A 338 2.18 10.65 12.26
CA GLU A 338 3.05 9.51 12.58
C GLU A 338 4.52 9.81 12.28
N GLN A 339 4.81 10.44 11.15
CA GLN A 339 6.19 10.82 10.80
C GLN A 339 6.85 11.65 11.90
N ILE A 340 6.16 12.68 12.41
CA ILE A 340 6.68 13.54 13.48
C ILE A 340 6.85 12.78 14.80
N ILE A 341 5.92 11.88 15.13
CA ILE A 341 6.03 11.03 16.31
C ILE A 341 7.26 10.13 16.19
N ARG A 342 7.47 9.49 15.03
CA ARG A 342 8.59 8.58 14.78
C ARG A 342 9.96 9.26 14.69
N GLU A 343 10.01 10.59 14.54
CA GLU A 343 11.25 11.36 14.72
C GLU A 343 11.78 11.30 16.16
N GLN A 344 10.93 10.97 17.12
CA GLN A 344 11.31 10.79 18.50
C GLN A 344 11.59 9.31 18.78
N ALA A 345 12.85 8.88 18.65
CA ALA A 345 13.27 7.48 18.85
C ALA A 345 12.93 6.92 20.25
N GLU A 346 12.70 7.80 21.22
CA GLU A 346 12.34 7.46 22.60
C GLU A 346 10.84 7.14 22.79
N ILE A 347 10.02 7.18 21.71
CA ILE A 347 8.61 6.80 21.76
C ILE A 347 8.49 5.34 21.30
N ALA A 348 8.09 4.45 22.20
CA ALA A 348 7.87 3.04 21.93
C ALA A 348 6.56 2.80 21.19
N GLU A 349 5.47 3.43 21.63
CA GLU A 349 4.14 3.31 21.03
C GLU A 349 3.33 4.58 21.23
N TYR A 350 2.27 4.76 20.45
CA TYR A 350 1.39 5.92 20.56
C TYR A 350 -0.06 5.59 20.17
N ARG A 351 -0.98 6.44 20.62
CA ARG A 351 -2.40 6.43 20.27
C ARG A 351 -2.86 7.85 20.00
N VAL A 352 -3.64 8.05 18.95
CA VAL A 352 -4.28 9.30 18.59
C VAL A 352 -5.77 9.19 18.85
N ALA A 353 -6.32 10.05 19.66
CA ALA A 353 -7.74 10.14 19.97
C ALA A 353 -8.35 11.33 19.24
N LEU A 354 -9.40 11.07 18.47
CA LEU A 354 -10.25 12.07 17.87
C LEU A 354 -11.53 12.17 18.67
N GLY A 355 -11.82 13.35 19.19
CA GLY A 355 -13.01 13.65 19.96
C GLY A 355 -13.74 14.87 19.40
N LYS A 356 -14.86 15.23 20.03
CA LYS A 356 -15.58 16.48 19.75
C LYS A 356 -15.68 17.30 21.04
N SER A 357 -15.29 18.56 20.96
CA SER A 357 -15.62 19.56 21.99
C SER A 357 -16.67 20.52 21.42
N GLY A 358 -17.92 20.25 21.75
CA GLY A 358 -19.05 20.94 21.13
C GLY A 358 -19.17 20.60 19.64
N VAL A 359 -19.02 21.60 18.78
CA VAL A 359 -19.14 21.45 17.29
C VAL A 359 -17.78 21.20 16.64
N MET A 360 -16.67 21.39 17.36
CA MET A 360 -15.31 21.29 16.81
C MET A 360 -14.68 19.94 17.07
N ASP A 361 -14.05 19.37 16.04
CA ASP A 361 -13.21 18.18 16.18
C ASP A 361 -11.93 18.53 16.95
N GLU A 362 -11.59 17.67 17.91
CA GLU A 362 -10.37 17.76 18.71
C GLU A 362 -9.49 16.52 18.53
N ILE A 363 -8.19 16.73 18.67
CA ILE A 363 -7.19 15.68 18.59
C ILE A 363 -6.31 15.71 19.83
N ALA A 364 -6.01 14.53 20.39
CA ALA A 364 -5.04 14.35 21.46
C ALA A 364 -4.18 13.12 21.20
N ILE A 365 -2.93 13.16 21.59
CA ILE A 365 -1.97 12.06 21.42
C ILE A 365 -1.56 11.55 22.80
N THR A 366 -1.57 10.23 22.96
CA THR A 366 -0.97 9.55 24.10
C THR A 366 0.26 8.80 23.61
N ILE A 367 1.42 9.06 24.21
CA ILE A 367 2.66 8.36 23.88
C ILE A 367 3.09 7.45 25.04
N GLU A 368 3.69 6.33 24.69
CA GLU A 368 4.37 5.43 25.61
C GLU A 368 5.87 5.60 25.40
N PRO A 369 6.61 6.13 26.39
CA PRO A 369 8.06 6.24 26.29
C PRO A 369 8.72 4.86 26.22
N ALA A 370 9.84 4.76 25.51
CA ALA A 370 10.67 3.56 25.48
C ALA A 370 11.30 3.31 26.87
N ASP A 371 11.62 2.05 27.13
CA ASP A 371 12.32 1.67 28.36
C ASP A 371 13.64 2.45 28.49
N GLY A 372 13.88 3.04 29.66
CA GLY A 372 15.06 3.85 29.91
C GLY A 372 14.97 5.32 29.44
N CYS A 373 13.83 5.80 28.99
CA CYS A 373 13.63 7.23 28.68
C CYS A 373 13.86 8.06 29.96
N ALA A 374 14.89 8.90 29.95
CA ALA A 374 15.29 9.66 31.12
C ALA A 374 14.35 10.81 31.50
N ALA A 375 13.62 11.37 30.53
CA ALA A 375 12.80 12.57 30.72
C ALA A 375 11.48 12.51 29.94
N PRO A 376 10.52 11.63 30.31
CA PRO A 376 9.27 11.46 29.58
C PRO A 376 8.46 12.75 29.41
N ALA A 377 8.40 13.61 30.42
CA ALA A 377 7.68 14.88 30.35
C ALA A 377 8.32 15.86 29.33
N ALA A 378 9.64 15.88 29.23
CA ALA A 378 10.35 16.69 28.24
C ALA A 378 10.12 16.13 26.81
N LEU A 379 10.06 14.80 26.65
CA LEU A 379 9.73 14.15 25.41
C LEU A 379 8.31 14.53 24.91
N ALA A 380 7.31 14.50 25.80
CA ALA A 380 5.96 14.93 25.47
C ALA A 380 5.91 16.41 25.05
N ALA A 381 6.58 17.30 25.78
CA ALA A 381 6.65 18.72 25.46
C ALA A 381 7.38 18.97 24.11
N LYS A 382 8.44 18.23 23.84
CA LYS A 382 9.17 18.28 22.55
C LYS A 382 8.28 17.87 21.40
N LEU A 383 7.50 16.80 21.54
CA LEU A 383 6.55 16.34 20.54
C LEU A 383 5.44 17.36 20.30
N GLU A 384 4.85 17.94 21.37
CA GLU A 384 3.86 19.02 21.22
C GLU A 384 4.40 20.20 20.41
N SER A 385 5.66 20.59 20.70
CA SER A 385 6.32 21.67 19.97
C SER A 385 6.53 21.35 18.50
N ALA A 386 6.98 20.13 18.19
CA ALA A 386 7.18 19.67 16.80
C ALA A 386 5.86 19.65 16.01
N LEU A 387 4.80 19.09 16.59
CA LEU A 387 3.46 19.06 16.00
C LEU A 387 2.91 20.48 15.76
N ARG A 388 3.12 21.37 16.73
CA ARG A 388 2.71 22.78 16.60
C ARG A 388 3.49 23.50 15.50
N GLY A 389 4.77 23.21 15.36
CA GLY A 389 5.62 23.77 14.31
C GLY A 389 5.17 23.32 12.92
N ALA A 390 4.81 22.04 12.78
CA ALA A 390 4.42 21.44 11.51
C ALA A 390 2.99 21.85 11.07
N PHE A 391 2.04 21.86 11.99
CA PHE A 391 0.62 22.02 11.65
C PHE A 391 0.03 23.38 12.06
N GLY A 392 0.77 24.21 12.78
CA GLY A 392 0.22 25.45 13.35
C GLY A 392 -0.86 25.21 14.41
N LEU A 393 -1.05 23.97 14.84
CA LEU A 393 -2.11 23.52 15.74
C LEU A 393 -1.51 22.95 17.03
N ARG A 394 -2.04 23.36 18.17
CA ARG A 394 -1.69 22.73 19.44
C ARG A 394 -2.40 21.39 19.57
N ILE A 395 -1.65 20.31 19.61
CA ILE A 395 -2.10 18.95 19.82
C ILE A 395 -1.59 18.50 21.19
N PRO A 396 -2.46 18.30 22.20
CA PRO A 396 -2.02 17.85 23.53
C PRO A 396 -1.38 16.47 23.47
N VAL A 397 -0.25 16.30 24.19
CA VAL A 397 0.44 15.02 24.31
C VAL A 397 0.45 14.58 25.77
N SER A 398 -0.08 13.39 26.04
CA SER A 398 -0.09 12.74 27.36
C SER A 398 0.81 11.52 27.37
N LEU A 399 1.19 11.09 28.58
CA LEU A 399 2.04 9.93 28.80
C LEU A 399 1.21 8.72 29.23
N ALA A 400 1.48 7.58 28.61
CA ALA A 400 1.05 6.27 29.08
C ALA A 400 2.18 5.61 29.88
N VAL A 401 1.81 4.73 30.81
CA VAL A 401 2.81 3.87 31.47
C VAL A 401 3.33 2.81 30.49
N PRO A 402 4.58 2.33 30.64
CA PRO A 402 5.12 1.29 29.78
C PRO A 402 4.21 0.05 29.69
N GLY A 403 3.97 -0.45 28.49
CA GLY A 403 3.10 -1.60 28.23
C GLY A 403 1.59 -1.32 28.21
N ALA A 404 1.14 -0.09 28.43
CA ALA A 404 -0.29 0.23 28.49
C ALA A 404 -0.96 0.37 27.13
N LEU A 405 -0.19 0.75 26.09
CA LEU A 405 -0.74 0.87 24.75
C LEU A 405 -0.73 -0.47 24.00
N PRO A 406 -1.76 -0.73 23.18
CA PRO A 406 -1.86 -1.98 22.41
C PRO A 406 -0.65 -2.18 21.48
N ARG A 407 -0.20 -3.42 21.36
CA ARG A 407 0.76 -3.85 20.33
C ARG A 407 0.02 -4.56 19.21
N PHE A 408 0.38 -4.30 17.97
CA PHE A 408 -0.35 -4.78 16.79
C PHE A 408 0.45 -5.87 16.07
N GLU A 409 -0.24 -6.97 15.74
CA GLU A 409 0.32 -8.09 14.95
C GLU A 409 0.00 -7.99 13.44
N MET A 410 -0.86 -7.03 13.09
CA MET A 410 -1.25 -6.70 11.72
C MET A 410 -1.19 -5.18 11.53
N LYS A 411 -2.08 -4.62 10.70
CA LYS A 411 -2.20 -3.15 10.55
C LYS A 411 -2.52 -2.49 11.89
N ALA A 412 -1.74 -1.48 12.22
CA ALA A 412 -1.92 -0.73 13.45
C ALA A 412 -3.21 0.11 13.41
N ARG A 413 -3.98 0.08 14.51
CA ARG A 413 -5.16 0.93 14.73
C ARG A 413 -4.88 1.96 15.81
N ARG A 414 -4.00 2.91 15.50
CA ARG A 414 -3.56 3.93 16.46
C ARG A 414 -4.51 5.12 16.56
N TRP A 415 -5.33 5.34 15.54
CA TRP A 415 -6.33 6.40 15.49
C TRP A 415 -7.68 5.86 15.94
N VAL A 416 -8.24 6.50 16.96
CA VAL A 416 -9.54 6.11 17.55
C VAL A 416 -10.44 7.32 17.66
N ARG A 417 -11.70 7.15 17.31
CA ARG A 417 -12.75 8.14 17.58
C ARG A 417 -13.36 7.82 18.95
N LEU A 418 -13.48 8.86 19.82
CA LEU A 418 -14.08 8.80 21.15
C LEU A 418 -15.57 9.12 21.08
#